data_3811485ad22b9e73df16d16a7c3d811f
#
_entry.id   3811485ad22b9e73df16d16a7c3d811f
#
_cell.length_a   1.000
_cell.length_b   1.000
_cell.length_c   1.000
_cell.angle_alpha   90.00
_cell.angle_beta   90.00
_cell.angle_gamma   90.00
#
_symmetry.space_group_name_H-M   'P 1'
#
loop_
_entity.id
_entity.type
_entity.pdbx_description
1 polymer ?
#
loop_
_entity_poly.entity_id
_entity_poly.type
_entity_poly.pdbx_seq_one_letter_code
_entity_poly.pdbx_strand_id
1 'polypeptide(L)'
;MFARLSLCAALFAGFAAVAPAAQVQGILIDQMCSSKAEVHIVAGPRLEGGMIVAEAHTRQCALMPACEKSGYGVFTYDNKFLKFDEAGSRKALAMLRASKKEDDLKVEVSGEIQGDTIKVASLKFVE
;
A
#
# COMPACT_ATOMS: atom_id res chain seq x y z
N MET A 1 66.48 -17.54 3.49
CA MET A 1 65.52 -16.65 4.13
C MET A 1 64.24 -16.67 3.30
N PHE A 2 63.26 -17.42 3.71
CA PHE A 2 61.99 -17.54 3.00
C PHE A 2 60.94 -16.66 3.70
N ALA A 3 60.52 -15.59 3.04
CA ALA A 3 59.44 -14.73 3.51
C ALA A 3 58.10 -15.40 3.18
N ARG A 4 57.37 -15.80 4.22
CA ARG A 4 56.00 -16.29 4.08
C ARG A 4 55.06 -15.07 4.04
N LEU A 5 54.51 -14.76 2.86
CA LEU A 5 53.38 -13.85 2.72
C LEU A 5 52.12 -14.59 3.15
N SER A 6 51.59 -14.22 4.31
CA SER A 6 50.24 -14.63 4.73
C SER A 6 49.22 -13.74 4.04
N LEU A 7 48.48 -14.32 3.12
CA LEU A 7 47.34 -13.68 2.44
C LEU A 7 46.11 -13.82 3.35
N CYS A 8 45.78 -12.77 4.11
CA CYS A 8 44.52 -12.70 4.85
C CYS A 8 43.38 -12.36 3.87
N ALA A 9 42.63 -13.37 3.44
CA ALA A 9 41.38 -13.18 2.72
C ALA A 9 40.29 -12.73 3.71
N ALA A 10 39.97 -11.44 3.72
CA ALA A 10 38.85 -10.91 4.49
C ALA A 10 37.56 -11.28 3.75
N LEU A 11 36.83 -12.24 4.28
CA LEU A 11 35.46 -12.56 3.86
C LEU A 11 34.51 -11.44 4.36
N PHE A 12 34.18 -10.50 3.51
CA PHE A 12 33.08 -9.59 3.74
C PHE A 12 31.77 -10.36 3.57
N ALA A 13 31.25 -10.88 4.67
CA ALA A 13 29.86 -11.35 4.70
C ALA A 13 28.96 -10.11 4.60
N GLY A 14 28.46 -9.86 3.39
CA GLY A 14 27.47 -8.81 3.16
C GLY A 14 26.17 -9.16 3.88
N PHE A 15 25.92 -8.53 5.02
CA PHE A 15 24.59 -8.55 5.64
C PHE A 15 23.67 -7.75 4.73
N ALA A 16 22.84 -8.45 3.95
CA ALA A 16 21.70 -7.82 3.31
C ALA A 16 20.76 -7.35 4.43
N ALA A 17 20.74 -6.05 4.69
CA ALA A 17 19.79 -5.46 5.62
C ALA A 17 18.38 -5.67 5.06
N VAL A 18 17.63 -6.58 5.65
CA VAL A 18 16.19 -6.74 5.36
C VAL A 18 15.51 -5.50 5.96
N ALA A 19 15.00 -4.63 5.10
CA ALA A 19 14.21 -3.49 5.55
C ALA A 19 12.99 -4.00 6.33
N PRO A 20 12.70 -3.47 7.54
CA PRO A 20 11.54 -3.89 8.29
C PRO A 20 10.27 -3.60 7.50
N ALA A 21 9.32 -4.55 7.47
CA ALA A 21 8.03 -4.34 6.84
C ALA A 21 7.28 -3.21 7.56
N ALA A 22 6.84 -2.21 6.81
CA ALA A 22 5.97 -1.17 7.33
C ALA A 22 4.57 -1.72 7.52
N GLN A 23 3.85 -1.19 8.52
CA GLN A 23 2.44 -1.47 8.78
C GLN A 23 1.66 -0.18 8.64
N VAL A 24 0.64 -0.19 7.79
CA VAL A 24 -0.15 0.99 7.42
C VAL A 24 -1.63 0.67 7.59
N GLN A 25 -2.38 1.62 8.12
CA GLN A 25 -3.84 1.56 8.17
C GLN A 25 -4.44 2.69 7.33
N GLY A 26 -5.59 2.41 6.74
CA GLY A 26 -6.31 3.38 5.93
C GLY A 26 -7.51 2.74 5.24
N ILE A 27 -7.97 3.39 4.19
CA ILE A 27 -9.10 2.94 3.39
C ILE A 27 -8.62 2.30 2.10
N LEU A 28 -9.13 1.12 1.81
CA LEU A 28 -8.93 0.45 0.53
C LEU A 28 -9.70 1.19 -0.56
N ILE A 29 -8.99 1.63 -1.57
CA ILE A 29 -9.56 2.38 -2.69
C ILE A 29 -8.83 1.99 -3.98
N ASP A 30 -9.53 2.04 -5.12
CA ASP A 30 -8.88 1.86 -6.42
C ASP A 30 -8.10 3.10 -6.84
N GLN A 31 -7.13 2.90 -7.71
CA GLN A 31 -6.23 3.99 -8.14
C GLN A 31 -6.95 5.06 -8.96
N MET A 32 -8.04 4.71 -9.65
CA MET A 32 -8.84 5.69 -10.40
C MET A 32 -9.57 6.66 -9.45
N CYS A 33 -10.18 6.15 -8.38
CA CYS A 33 -10.90 6.98 -7.42
C CYS A 33 -9.97 7.68 -6.41
N SER A 34 -8.77 7.18 -6.18
CA SER A 34 -7.79 7.81 -5.29
C SER A 34 -7.45 9.24 -5.71
N SER A 35 -7.39 9.52 -7.00
CA SER A 35 -7.12 10.86 -7.53
C SER A 35 -8.18 11.88 -7.12
N LYS A 36 -9.43 11.45 -6.94
CA LYS A 36 -10.51 12.32 -6.47
C LYS A 36 -10.32 12.69 -5.00
N ALA A 37 -9.88 11.75 -4.18
CA ALA A 37 -9.57 11.99 -2.78
C ALA A 37 -8.38 12.95 -2.63
N GLU A 38 -7.33 12.76 -3.42
CA GLU A 38 -6.16 13.63 -3.43
C GLU A 38 -6.48 15.08 -3.83
N VAL A 39 -7.35 15.27 -4.82
CA VAL A 39 -7.76 16.62 -5.27
C VAL A 39 -8.49 17.37 -4.14
N HIS A 40 -9.30 16.71 -3.34
CA HIS A 40 -9.97 17.34 -2.21
C HIS A 40 -9.01 17.82 -1.13
N ILE A 41 -7.86 17.19 -0.99
CA ILE A 41 -6.80 17.63 -0.07
C ILE A 41 -6.16 18.93 -0.55
N VAL A 42 -5.94 19.06 -1.85
CA VAL A 42 -5.27 20.23 -2.45
C VAL A 42 -6.18 21.46 -2.50
N ALA A 43 -7.48 21.28 -2.61
CA ALA A 43 -8.45 22.36 -2.85
C ALA A 43 -8.90 23.12 -1.60
N GLY A 44 -8.47 22.74 -0.39
CA GLY A 44 -8.96 23.40 0.83
C GLY A 44 -8.07 23.25 2.06
N PRO A 45 -8.25 24.12 3.07
CA PRO A 45 -7.49 24.09 4.33
C PRO A 45 -7.89 22.92 5.26
N ARG A 46 -8.77 22.04 4.83
CA ARG A 46 -9.26 20.89 5.60
C ARG A 46 -8.64 19.60 5.10
N LEU A 47 -7.69 19.09 5.84
CA LEU A 47 -7.05 17.79 5.65
C LEU A 47 -8.04 16.59 5.69
N GLU A 48 -9.28 16.83 6.07
CA GLU A 48 -10.32 15.82 6.28
C GLU A 48 -11.08 15.44 5.00
N GLY A 49 -11.08 16.30 3.98
CA GLY A 49 -11.90 16.11 2.78
C GLY A 49 -11.54 14.87 1.97
N GLY A 50 -10.26 14.56 1.85
CA GLY A 50 -9.79 13.38 1.15
C GLY A 50 -10.19 12.07 1.84
N MET A 51 -10.09 12.03 3.15
CA MET A 51 -10.51 10.86 3.94
C MET A 51 -12.01 10.64 3.86
N ILE A 52 -12.83 11.70 3.90
CA ILE A 52 -14.29 11.60 3.73
C ILE A 52 -14.63 10.98 2.37
N VAL A 53 -13.97 11.39 1.31
CA VAL A 53 -14.18 10.82 -0.03
C VAL A 53 -13.76 9.34 -0.06
N ALA A 54 -12.64 9.00 0.56
CA ALA A 54 -12.17 7.62 0.61
C ALA A 54 -13.12 6.73 1.44
N GLU A 55 -13.58 7.18 2.59
CA GLU A 55 -14.53 6.45 3.44
C GLU A 55 -15.90 6.24 2.75
N ALA A 56 -16.33 7.19 1.94
CA ALA A 56 -17.56 7.10 1.14
C ALA A 56 -17.43 6.17 -0.07
N HIS A 57 -16.23 5.72 -0.41
CA HIS A 57 -15.99 4.80 -1.51
C HIS A 57 -16.60 3.43 -1.21
N THR A 58 -17.40 2.91 -2.15
CA THR A 58 -18.14 1.67 -1.93
C THR A 58 -17.44 0.47 -2.55
N ARG A 59 -17.73 -0.70 -2.01
CA ARG A 59 -17.32 -1.98 -2.60
C ARG A 59 -17.80 -2.11 -4.04
N GLN A 60 -19.04 -1.70 -4.33
CA GLN A 60 -19.60 -1.74 -5.68
C GLN A 60 -18.79 -0.87 -6.65
N CYS A 61 -18.40 0.34 -6.25
CA CYS A 61 -17.53 1.18 -7.05
C CYS A 61 -16.17 0.55 -7.29
N ALA A 62 -15.56 -0.01 -6.23
CA ALA A 62 -14.26 -0.67 -6.32
C ALA A 62 -14.24 -1.88 -7.26
N LEU A 63 -15.38 -2.54 -7.44
CA LEU A 63 -15.56 -3.69 -8.32
C LEU A 63 -16.02 -3.35 -9.74
N MET A 64 -16.13 -2.07 -10.09
CA MET A 64 -16.37 -1.68 -11.46
C MET A 64 -15.17 -2.06 -12.36
N PRO A 65 -15.39 -2.52 -13.60
CA PRO A 65 -14.32 -3.01 -14.47
C PRO A 65 -13.15 -2.05 -14.65
N ALA A 66 -13.43 -0.76 -14.82
CA ALA A 66 -12.39 0.26 -14.95
C ALA A 66 -11.58 0.45 -13.65
N CYS A 67 -12.23 0.34 -12.50
CA CYS A 67 -11.60 0.44 -11.18
C CYS A 67 -10.74 -0.78 -10.88
N GLU A 68 -11.24 -1.99 -11.15
CA GLU A 68 -10.44 -3.22 -11.06
C GLU A 68 -9.18 -3.14 -11.92
N LYS A 69 -9.32 -2.68 -13.16
CA LYS A 69 -8.21 -2.53 -14.09
C LYS A 69 -7.18 -1.50 -13.63
N SER A 70 -7.59 -0.45 -12.95
CA SER A 70 -6.69 0.59 -12.44
C SER A 70 -5.76 0.09 -11.33
N GLY A 71 -6.11 -1.00 -10.65
CA GLY A 71 -5.43 -1.49 -9.46
C GLY A 71 -5.89 -0.78 -8.19
N TYR A 72 -5.39 -1.23 -7.06
CA TYR A 72 -5.80 -0.76 -5.73
C TYR A 72 -4.66 -0.12 -4.96
N GLY A 73 -4.98 0.43 -3.84
CA GLY A 73 -4.06 0.99 -2.89
C GLY A 73 -4.76 1.30 -1.57
N VAL A 74 -4.04 1.94 -0.67
CA VAL A 74 -4.54 2.38 0.62
C VAL A 74 -4.42 3.89 0.74
N PHE A 75 -5.53 4.54 1.09
CA PHE A 75 -5.55 5.95 1.45
C PHE A 75 -5.36 6.06 2.95
N THR A 76 -4.20 6.53 3.36
CA THR A 76 -3.78 6.55 4.76
C THR A 76 -4.41 7.69 5.54
N TYR A 77 -4.48 7.57 6.86
CA TYR A 77 -5.07 8.61 7.71
C TYR A 77 -4.24 9.92 7.77
N ASP A 78 -3.01 9.90 7.29
CA ASP A 78 -2.19 11.10 7.06
C ASP A 78 -2.36 11.69 5.64
N ASN A 79 -3.45 11.30 4.95
CA ASN A 79 -3.85 11.79 3.62
C ASN A 79 -2.85 11.47 2.50
N LYS A 80 -2.22 10.32 2.55
CA LYS A 80 -1.36 9.81 1.48
C LYS A 80 -2.01 8.61 0.81
N PHE A 81 -1.79 8.49 -0.48
CA PHE A 81 -2.17 7.30 -1.22
C PHE A 81 -0.94 6.45 -1.52
N LEU A 82 -0.97 5.21 -1.07
CA LEU A 82 0.04 4.21 -1.38
C LEU A 82 -0.54 3.19 -2.36
N LYS A 83 0.00 3.14 -3.55
CA LYS A 83 -0.38 2.16 -4.59
C LYS A 83 0.08 0.77 -4.16
N PHE A 84 -0.76 -0.22 -4.35
CA PHE A 84 -0.33 -1.61 -4.21
C PHE A 84 0.44 -2.05 -5.46
N ASP A 85 1.40 -2.93 -5.26
CA ASP A 85 1.98 -3.70 -6.34
C ASP A 85 0.93 -4.63 -6.98
N GLU A 86 1.28 -5.29 -8.08
CA GLU A 86 0.33 -6.13 -8.81
C GLU A 86 -0.21 -7.27 -7.94
N ALA A 87 0.63 -7.94 -7.16
CA ALA A 87 0.20 -8.98 -6.24
C ALA A 87 -0.72 -8.46 -5.15
N GLY A 88 -0.45 -7.26 -4.60
CA GLY A 88 -1.30 -6.58 -3.63
C GLY A 88 -2.66 -6.21 -4.20
N SER A 89 -2.70 -5.72 -5.43
CA SER A 89 -3.96 -5.41 -6.13
C SER A 89 -4.80 -6.67 -6.36
N ARG A 90 -4.20 -7.80 -6.71
CA ARG A 90 -4.91 -9.08 -6.81
C ARG A 90 -5.48 -9.55 -5.47
N LYS A 91 -4.74 -9.39 -4.38
CA LYS A 91 -5.24 -9.70 -3.02
C LYS A 91 -6.43 -8.82 -2.65
N ALA A 92 -6.35 -7.52 -2.93
CA ALA A 92 -7.42 -6.57 -2.68
C ALA A 92 -8.70 -6.94 -3.44
N LEU A 93 -8.57 -7.27 -4.72
CA LEU A 93 -9.69 -7.69 -5.56
C LEU A 93 -10.37 -8.96 -5.01
N ALA A 94 -9.59 -9.97 -4.63
CA ALA A 94 -10.11 -11.19 -4.04
C ALA A 94 -10.86 -10.92 -2.72
N MET A 95 -10.31 -10.06 -1.87
CA MET A 95 -10.94 -9.64 -0.61
C MET A 95 -12.26 -8.91 -0.85
N LEU A 96 -12.29 -7.97 -1.79
CA LEU A 96 -13.48 -7.21 -2.14
C LEU A 96 -14.59 -8.13 -2.66
N ARG A 97 -14.26 -9.09 -3.51
CA ARG A 97 -15.21 -10.07 -4.04
C ARG A 97 -15.78 -10.98 -2.98
N ALA A 98 -14.97 -11.37 -2.00
CA ALA A 98 -15.37 -12.26 -0.90
C ALA A 98 -16.09 -11.52 0.23
N SER A 99 -15.95 -10.20 0.33
CA SER A 99 -16.49 -9.39 1.43
C SER A 99 -17.97 -9.07 1.22
N LYS A 100 -18.68 -8.91 2.33
CA LYS A 100 -20.03 -8.32 2.39
C LYS A 100 -20.03 -6.86 2.84
N LYS A 101 -18.84 -6.29 3.11
CA LYS A 101 -18.68 -4.91 3.56
C LYS A 101 -18.94 -3.98 2.38
N GLU A 102 -19.88 -3.06 2.52
CA GLU A 102 -20.36 -2.20 1.43
C GLU A 102 -19.58 -0.89 1.30
N ASP A 103 -19.16 -0.31 2.41
CA ASP A 103 -18.43 0.96 2.48
C ASP A 103 -17.45 0.95 3.66
N ASP A 104 -16.81 2.09 3.90
CA ASP A 104 -15.84 2.25 4.99
C ASP A 104 -14.83 1.09 5.02
N LEU A 105 -14.17 0.89 3.88
CA LEU A 105 -13.32 -0.25 3.59
C LEU A 105 -11.96 -0.13 4.32
N LYS A 106 -11.99 -0.09 5.64
CA LYS A 106 -10.80 0.01 6.48
C LYS A 106 -9.95 -1.24 6.35
N VAL A 107 -8.67 -1.03 6.10
CA VAL A 107 -7.69 -2.12 5.95
C VAL A 107 -6.43 -1.84 6.76
N GLU A 108 -5.76 -2.92 7.11
CA GLU A 108 -4.39 -2.93 7.58
C GLU A 108 -3.53 -3.64 6.54
N VAL A 109 -2.46 -2.98 6.13
CA VAL A 109 -1.53 -3.44 5.11
C VAL A 109 -0.15 -3.52 5.70
N SER A 110 0.54 -4.61 5.50
CA SER A 110 1.97 -4.71 5.77
C SER A 110 2.75 -4.94 4.49
N GLY A 111 3.93 -4.40 4.41
CA GLY A 111 4.80 -4.56 3.25
C GLY A 111 5.95 -3.57 3.23
N GLU A 112 6.70 -3.60 2.16
CA GLU A 112 7.82 -2.69 1.92
C GLU A 112 7.34 -1.47 1.13
N ILE A 113 7.55 -0.28 1.69
CA ILE A 113 7.20 0.99 1.03
C ILE A 113 8.39 1.46 0.19
N GLN A 114 8.11 1.71 -1.09
CA GLN A 114 9.05 2.25 -2.06
C GLN A 114 8.41 3.47 -2.73
N GLY A 115 8.75 4.68 -2.25
CA GLY A 115 8.13 5.91 -2.73
C GLY A 115 6.63 5.95 -2.43
N ASP A 116 5.80 6.00 -3.46
CA ASP A 116 4.33 6.01 -3.39
C ASP A 116 3.69 4.62 -3.55
N THR A 117 4.51 3.58 -3.56
CA THR A 117 4.08 2.19 -3.77
C THR A 117 4.41 1.33 -2.55
N ILE A 118 3.52 0.43 -2.20
CA ILE A 118 3.77 -0.60 -1.20
C ILE A 118 3.74 -1.99 -1.85
N LYS A 119 4.83 -2.73 -1.65
CA LYS A 119 4.89 -4.15 -1.98
C LYS A 119 4.19 -4.93 -0.88
N VAL A 120 2.96 -5.33 -1.14
CA VAL A 120 2.07 -5.89 -0.11
C VAL A 120 2.51 -7.30 0.31
N ALA A 121 2.81 -7.46 1.58
CA ALA A 121 3.05 -8.76 2.21
C ALA A 121 1.75 -9.33 2.80
N SER A 122 0.96 -8.50 3.49
CA SER A 122 -0.33 -8.89 4.02
C SER A 122 -1.36 -7.76 3.88
N LEU A 123 -2.62 -8.13 3.75
CA LEU A 123 -3.75 -7.22 3.63
C LEU A 123 -4.96 -7.84 4.31
N LYS A 124 -5.60 -7.09 5.20
CA LYS A 124 -6.81 -7.52 5.89
C LYS A 124 -7.75 -6.35 6.14
N PHE A 125 -9.06 -6.62 6.15
CA PHE A 125 -10.03 -5.67 6.69
C PHE A 125 -9.88 -5.57 8.20
N VAL A 126 -10.12 -4.36 8.72
CA VAL A 126 -10.21 -4.07 10.16
C VAL A 126 -11.54 -3.42 10.45
N GLU A 127 -12.05 -3.59 11.67
CA GLU A 127 -13.30 -2.98 12.15
C GLU A 127 -13.06 -1.62 12.82
#